data_d6719419e13257f4e3082dee707d5b23
#
_entry.id   d6719419e13257f4e3082dee707d5b23
#
_cell.length_a   1.000
_cell.length_b   1.000
_cell.length_c   1.000
_cell.angle_alpha   90.00
_cell.angle_beta   90.00
_cell.angle_gamma   90.00
#
_symmetry.space_group_name_H-M   'P 1'
#
loop_
_entity.id
_entity.type
_entity.pdbx_description
1 polymer ?
#
loop_
_entity_poly.entity_id
_entity_poly.type
_entity_poly.pdbx_seq_one_letter_code
_entity_poly.pdbx_strand_id
1 'polypeptide(L)'
;MGIKNRASASKKLWKLGSKDFNTQYFDYDKDGDLIIKEGHNIYNVRYLVEKFGSSLQILMPFIIEERLEDLMDLADNVIKKIGYTGKFFYHYPMKVNQNREVVMAIVGEGAHLETSSYTDLWLIKRMLEQDKFNPDIRILCSGPKSDAYINLIDDLQHKGVKIFPLIEGPSELKTLQHSKFNVGIRLDMPVKASSHWNKQLDRFGFSAKEIYEMGPFKNLKILHYHIGSQIEKPMDILIPIKYALNVYFKLKKTNPSLDTLDIGGGMPIPYTRTKGYTVDKLMDKVFELLKSESDKHGMPHPNLVCEWGRYVVAPAQITIFKVIDTKTINKKKNDAKKWYVIDGSFMNDLADTWAIDQKWALAPVNNKGDDELNQVWLAGSTCDSDDVYRGVDNSVTLPDYNHTENNNDPMYIAVFDTGAYQDALAMNHCLISHPQRIIAENGHIVVARKRSTPEEVGRNLGWNGGHK
;
A
#
# COMPACT_ATOMS: atom_id res chain seq x y z
N MET A 1 -26.48 31.94 -3.85
CA MET A 1 -26.47 30.53 -4.25
C MET A 1 -26.94 29.70 -3.06
N GLY A 2 -27.91 28.77 -3.23
CA GLY A 2 -28.46 28.05 -2.09
C GLY A 2 -27.47 27.02 -1.50
N ILE A 3 -27.62 26.68 -0.23
CA ILE A 3 -26.74 25.77 0.55
C ILE A 3 -26.45 24.44 -0.19
N LYS A 4 -27.43 23.87 -0.90
CA LYS A 4 -27.25 22.65 -1.71
C LYS A 4 -26.25 22.80 -2.88
N ASN A 5 -26.12 23.98 -3.49
CA ASN A 5 -25.18 24.20 -4.59
C ASN A 5 -23.74 24.38 -4.09
N ARG A 6 -23.56 24.87 -2.85
CA ARG A 6 -22.25 25.11 -2.24
C ARG A 6 -21.60 23.79 -1.77
N ALA A 7 -22.35 22.94 -1.08
CA ALA A 7 -21.88 21.60 -0.70
C ALA A 7 -21.45 20.76 -1.90
N SER A 8 -22.19 20.86 -3.03
CA SER A 8 -21.84 20.20 -4.28
C SER A 8 -20.55 20.75 -4.90
N ALA A 9 -20.30 22.07 -4.82
CA ALA A 9 -19.07 22.69 -5.33
C ALA A 9 -17.84 22.28 -4.51
N SER A 10 -17.95 22.24 -3.19
CA SER A 10 -16.91 21.79 -2.27
C SER A 10 -16.55 20.31 -2.48
N LYS A 11 -17.57 19.45 -2.60
CA LYS A 11 -17.39 18.04 -2.95
C LYS A 11 -16.57 17.86 -4.21
N LYS A 12 -16.89 18.61 -5.28
CA LYS A 12 -16.20 18.55 -6.56
C LYS A 12 -14.75 19.05 -6.45
N LEU A 13 -14.51 20.10 -5.66
CA LEU A 13 -13.17 20.67 -5.47
C LEU A 13 -12.22 19.64 -4.84
N TRP A 14 -12.65 18.98 -3.76
CA TRP A 14 -11.84 17.97 -3.06
C TRP A 14 -12.13 16.54 -3.52
N LYS A 15 -12.87 16.35 -4.63
CA LYS A 15 -13.11 15.06 -5.30
C LYS A 15 -13.75 14.01 -4.38
N LEU A 16 -14.56 14.42 -3.39
CA LEU A 16 -15.25 13.51 -2.48
C LEU A 16 -16.37 12.73 -3.17
N GLY A 17 -16.66 11.52 -2.68
CA GLY A 17 -17.70 10.66 -3.21
C GLY A 17 -17.38 10.07 -4.60
N SER A 18 -16.11 9.99 -4.99
CA SER A 18 -15.68 9.56 -6.33
C SER A 18 -14.90 8.25 -6.30
N LYS A 19 -15.36 7.27 -7.06
CA LYS A 19 -14.61 6.02 -7.30
C LYS A 19 -13.31 6.26 -8.09
N ASP A 20 -13.27 7.30 -8.92
CA ASP A 20 -12.08 7.64 -9.70
C ASP A 20 -10.89 8.10 -8.84
N PHE A 21 -11.16 8.51 -7.60
CA PHE A 21 -10.16 9.01 -6.65
C PHE A 21 -10.12 8.26 -5.31
N ASN A 22 -10.72 7.07 -5.21
CA ASN A 22 -10.86 6.28 -3.98
C ASN A 22 -11.57 7.01 -2.82
N THR A 23 -12.31 8.06 -3.11
CA THR A 23 -13.00 8.88 -2.11
C THR A 23 -14.49 8.61 -2.01
N GLN A 24 -14.97 7.50 -2.61
CA GLN A 24 -16.39 7.14 -2.62
C GLN A 24 -16.99 6.98 -1.22
N TYR A 25 -16.18 6.68 -0.23
CA TYR A 25 -16.58 6.51 1.17
C TYR A 25 -16.68 7.82 1.95
N PHE A 26 -16.28 8.95 1.35
CA PHE A 26 -16.19 10.25 2.02
C PHE A 26 -17.20 11.25 1.48
N ASP A 27 -17.74 12.06 2.40
CA ASP A 27 -18.70 13.11 2.10
C ASP A 27 -18.62 14.22 3.15
N TYR A 28 -19.34 15.31 2.92
CA TYR A 28 -19.64 16.28 3.97
C TYR A 28 -21.08 16.07 4.47
N ASP A 29 -21.26 16.18 5.79
CA ASP A 29 -22.59 16.22 6.39
C ASP A 29 -23.25 17.61 6.20
N LYS A 30 -24.43 17.79 6.83
CA LYS A 30 -25.19 19.06 6.76
C LYS A 30 -24.49 20.24 7.44
N ASP A 31 -23.60 19.97 8.39
CA ASP A 31 -22.87 20.96 9.19
C ASP A 31 -21.50 21.29 8.56
N GLY A 32 -21.15 20.60 7.45
CA GLY A 32 -19.90 20.77 6.72
C GLY A 32 -18.74 19.98 7.29
N ASP A 33 -19.00 19.02 8.16
CA ASP A 33 -17.97 18.13 8.69
C ASP A 33 -17.74 16.94 7.74
N LEU A 34 -16.49 16.57 7.56
CA LEU A 34 -16.10 15.38 6.78
C LEU A 34 -16.61 14.12 7.49
N ILE A 35 -17.27 13.26 6.74
CA ILE A 35 -17.78 11.97 7.23
C ILE A 35 -17.22 10.80 6.41
N ILE A 36 -17.07 9.65 7.06
CA ILE A 36 -16.79 8.35 6.47
C ILE A 36 -18.08 7.55 6.44
N LYS A 37 -18.37 6.87 5.33
CA LYS A 37 -19.56 6.04 5.12
C LYS A 37 -19.16 4.57 4.96
N GLU A 38 -19.70 3.73 5.82
CA GLU A 38 -19.60 2.28 5.76
C GLU A 38 -21.03 1.71 5.75
N GLY A 39 -21.58 1.42 4.59
CA GLY A 39 -22.99 1.04 4.47
C GLY A 39 -23.92 2.05 5.13
N HIS A 40 -24.57 1.64 6.21
CA HIS A 40 -25.45 2.50 7.03
C HIS A 40 -24.72 3.25 8.16
N ASN A 41 -23.49 2.86 8.47
CA ASN A 41 -22.68 3.50 9.50
C ASN A 41 -22.05 4.79 8.98
N ILE A 42 -22.05 5.82 9.81
CA ILE A 42 -21.45 7.13 9.51
C ILE A 42 -20.54 7.53 10.65
N TYR A 43 -19.31 7.90 10.32
CA TYR A 43 -18.33 8.38 11.28
C TYR A 43 -18.00 9.84 10.96
N ASN A 44 -18.27 10.75 11.91
CA ASN A 44 -17.91 12.17 11.78
C ASN A 44 -16.43 12.33 12.14
N VAL A 45 -15.61 12.73 11.17
CA VAL A 45 -14.15 12.82 11.31
C VAL A 45 -13.75 13.93 12.27
N ARG A 46 -14.48 15.05 12.29
CA ARG A 46 -14.24 16.14 13.24
C ARG A 46 -14.43 15.67 14.69
N TYR A 47 -15.55 15.01 14.97
CA TYR A 47 -15.80 14.41 16.29
C TYR A 47 -14.69 13.43 16.70
N LEU A 48 -14.22 12.60 15.76
CA LEU A 48 -13.16 11.63 16.04
C LEU A 48 -11.83 12.32 16.39
N VAL A 49 -11.41 13.32 15.62
CA VAL A 49 -10.14 14.00 15.90
C VAL A 49 -10.20 14.84 17.18
N GLU A 50 -11.34 15.44 17.50
CA GLU A 50 -11.55 16.16 18.76
C GLU A 50 -11.52 15.20 19.97
N LYS A 51 -12.09 14.00 19.84
CA LYS A 51 -12.14 12.98 20.89
C LYS A 51 -10.80 12.28 21.13
N PHE A 52 -10.07 11.94 20.07
CA PHE A 52 -8.86 11.13 20.15
C PHE A 52 -7.56 11.93 20.03
N GLY A 53 -7.67 13.21 19.69
CA GLY A 53 -6.54 14.13 19.50
C GLY A 53 -5.90 14.04 18.12
N SER A 54 -5.28 15.14 17.67
CA SER A 54 -4.51 15.25 16.44
C SER A 54 -3.00 15.14 16.76
N SER A 55 -2.15 14.65 15.88
CA SER A 55 -2.41 14.04 14.59
C SER A 55 -3.05 12.65 14.76
N LEU A 56 -3.95 12.28 13.84
CA LEU A 56 -4.74 11.06 13.97
C LEU A 56 -4.72 10.26 12.65
N GLN A 57 -4.51 8.96 12.73
CA GLN A 57 -4.75 8.03 11.63
C GLN A 57 -6.09 7.33 11.86
N ILE A 58 -6.91 7.25 10.83
CA ILE A 58 -8.16 6.49 10.84
C ILE A 58 -8.03 5.37 9.82
N LEU A 59 -7.97 4.13 10.31
CA LEU A 59 -7.97 2.92 9.49
C LEU A 59 -9.40 2.42 9.31
N MET A 60 -9.74 2.01 8.11
CA MET A 60 -11.05 1.53 7.67
C MET A 60 -10.88 0.12 7.05
N PRO A 61 -10.83 -0.96 7.85
CA PRO A 61 -10.59 -2.33 7.36
C PRO A 61 -11.61 -2.76 6.31
N PHE A 62 -12.87 -2.36 6.41
CA PHE A 62 -13.93 -2.68 5.46
C PHE A 62 -13.56 -2.29 4.00
N ILE A 63 -12.70 -1.27 3.79
CA ILE A 63 -12.21 -0.91 2.45
C ILE A 63 -11.21 -1.95 1.92
N ILE A 64 -10.42 -2.56 2.81
CA ILE A 64 -9.52 -3.66 2.45
C ILE A 64 -10.35 -4.87 2.03
N GLU A 65 -11.35 -5.21 2.82
CA GLU A 65 -12.25 -6.36 2.62
C GLU A 65 -13.00 -6.23 1.29
N GLU A 66 -13.70 -5.12 1.06
CA GLU A 66 -14.39 -4.85 -0.22
C GLU A 66 -13.45 -4.94 -1.43
N ARG A 67 -12.24 -4.40 -1.33
CA ARG A 67 -11.28 -4.44 -2.44
C ARG A 67 -10.72 -5.82 -2.74
N LEU A 68 -10.55 -6.64 -1.71
CA LEU A 68 -10.11 -8.03 -1.88
C LEU A 68 -11.23 -8.88 -2.44
N GLU A 69 -12.45 -8.76 -1.91
CA GLU A 69 -13.63 -9.44 -2.44
C GLU A 69 -13.83 -9.10 -3.92
N ASP A 70 -13.89 -7.80 -4.26
CA ASP A 70 -14.01 -7.34 -5.66
C ASP A 70 -12.91 -7.91 -6.57
N LEU A 71 -11.66 -7.97 -6.10
CA LEU A 71 -10.53 -8.45 -6.89
C LEU A 71 -10.58 -9.96 -7.11
N MET A 72 -10.93 -10.73 -6.08
CA MET A 72 -11.03 -12.18 -6.16
C MET A 72 -12.24 -12.60 -7.00
N ASP A 73 -13.38 -11.97 -6.81
CA ASP A 73 -14.60 -12.20 -7.61
C ASP A 73 -14.37 -11.86 -9.09
N LEU A 74 -13.68 -10.76 -9.35
CA LEU A 74 -13.31 -10.36 -10.71
C LEU A 74 -12.45 -11.43 -11.38
N ALA A 75 -11.41 -11.92 -10.70
CA ALA A 75 -10.53 -12.97 -11.21
C ALA A 75 -11.32 -14.26 -11.50
N ASP A 76 -12.15 -14.70 -10.56
CA ASP A 76 -12.99 -15.88 -10.70
C ASP A 76 -13.98 -15.78 -11.87
N ASN A 77 -14.60 -14.61 -12.05
CA ASN A 77 -15.52 -14.34 -13.14
C ASN A 77 -14.81 -14.39 -14.50
N VAL A 78 -13.63 -13.79 -14.61
CA VAL A 78 -12.83 -13.84 -15.85
C VAL A 78 -12.38 -15.27 -16.15
N ILE A 79 -11.84 -15.99 -15.16
CA ILE A 79 -11.43 -17.40 -15.27
C ILE A 79 -12.56 -18.27 -15.81
N LYS A 80 -13.77 -18.17 -15.23
CA LYS A 80 -14.96 -18.91 -15.65
C LYS A 80 -15.38 -18.52 -17.07
N LYS A 81 -15.44 -17.22 -17.37
CA LYS A 81 -15.88 -16.66 -18.66
C LYS A 81 -15.07 -17.18 -19.85
N ILE A 82 -13.74 -17.26 -19.70
CA ILE A 82 -12.84 -17.65 -20.80
C ILE A 82 -12.43 -19.12 -20.76
N GLY A 83 -12.85 -19.89 -19.74
CA GLY A 83 -12.44 -21.29 -19.55
C GLY A 83 -10.95 -21.44 -19.24
N TYR A 84 -10.39 -20.56 -18.41
CA TYR A 84 -9.04 -20.67 -17.92
C TYR A 84 -8.95 -21.79 -16.88
N THR A 85 -7.91 -22.63 -16.92
CA THR A 85 -7.79 -23.80 -16.04
C THR A 85 -6.83 -23.61 -14.87
N GLY A 86 -6.01 -22.58 -14.88
CA GLY A 86 -5.19 -22.18 -13.73
C GLY A 86 -6.01 -21.45 -12.66
N LYS A 87 -5.43 -21.25 -11.50
CA LYS A 87 -6.04 -20.52 -10.36
C LYS A 87 -5.45 -19.13 -10.21
N PHE A 88 -6.21 -18.24 -9.59
CA PHE A 88 -5.73 -16.95 -9.11
C PHE A 88 -5.41 -17.02 -7.62
N PHE A 89 -4.30 -16.39 -7.20
CA PHE A 89 -3.91 -16.21 -5.81
C PHE A 89 -3.46 -14.77 -5.60
N TYR A 90 -4.07 -14.08 -4.66
CA TYR A 90 -3.59 -12.78 -4.22
C TYR A 90 -2.64 -12.97 -3.04
N HIS A 91 -1.43 -12.45 -3.14
CA HIS A 91 -0.44 -12.42 -2.06
C HIS A 91 -0.20 -10.98 -1.62
N TYR A 92 -0.51 -10.69 -0.37
CA TYR A 92 -0.28 -9.35 0.19
C TYR A 92 1.18 -9.16 0.59
N PRO A 93 1.90 -8.19 -0.01
CA PRO A 93 3.27 -7.88 0.38
C PRO A 93 3.28 -7.08 1.69
N MET A 94 3.68 -7.71 2.78
CA MET A 94 3.64 -7.12 4.12
C MET A 94 4.44 -5.82 4.25
N LYS A 95 5.51 -5.65 3.44
CA LYS A 95 6.28 -4.41 3.39
C LYS A 95 5.46 -3.15 3.12
N VAL A 96 4.25 -3.28 2.60
CA VAL A 96 3.36 -2.15 2.30
C VAL A 96 2.75 -1.59 3.59
N ASN A 97 2.31 -2.46 4.49
CA ASN A 97 1.83 -2.10 5.83
C ASN A 97 1.77 -3.36 6.72
N GLN A 98 2.64 -3.45 7.72
CA GLN A 98 2.75 -4.60 8.62
C GLN A 98 1.87 -4.48 9.87
N ASN A 99 1.05 -3.45 9.98
CA ASN A 99 0.18 -3.31 11.15
C ASN A 99 -0.76 -4.51 11.26
N ARG A 100 -0.92 -5.02 12.49
CA ARG A 100 -1.68 -6.25 12.76
C ARG A 100 -3.11 -6.17 12.19
N GLU A 101 -3.79 -5.07 12.42
CA GLU A 101 -5.17 -4.84 11.97
C GLU A 101 -5.32 -4.84 10.44
N VAL A 102 -4.30 -4.39 9.70
CA VAL A 102 -4.26 -4.48 8.23
C VAL A 102 -4.05 -5.92 7.79
N VAL A 103 -3.06 -6.61 8.38
CA VAL A 103 -2.74 -7.99 8.01
C VAL A 103 -3.91 -8.92 8.36
N MET A 104 -4.60 -8.66 9.49
CA MET A 104 -5.78 -9.47 9.90
C MET A 104 -6.96 -9.31 8.93
N ALA A 105 -7.26 -8.10 8.47
CA ALA A 105 -8.29 -7.88 7.44
C ALA A 105 -7.93 -8.62 6.14
N ILE A 106 -6.66 -8.55 5.71
CA ILE A 106 -6.16 -9.24 4.52
C ILE A 106 -6.36 -10.76 4.59
N VAL A 107 -5.96 -11.39 5.70
CA VAL A 107 -6.06 -12.86 5.83
C VAL A 107 -7.48 -13.31 6.16
N GLY A 108 -8.29 -12.44 6.76
CA GLY A 108 -9.71 -12.66 6.99
C GLY A 108 -10.47 -12.94 5.70
N GLU A 109 -10.11 -12.24 4.61
CA GLU A 109 -10.65 -12.44 3.27
C GLU A 109 -10.02 -13.62 2.49
N GLY A 110 -9.23 -14.46 3.15
CA GLY A 110 -8.62 -15.63 2.53
C GLY A 110 -7.42 -15.32 1.63
N ALA A 111 -6.92 -14.10 1.64
CA ALA A 111 -5.72 -13.71 0.91
C ALA A 111 -4.47 -14.35 1.54
N HIS A 112 -3.43 -14.47 0.73
CA HIS A 112 -2.13 -15.02 1.11
C HIS A 112 -1.14 -13.90 1.44
N LEU A 113 0.06 -14.24 1.91
CA LEU A 113 1.06 -13.25 2.35
C LEU A 113 2.37 -13.37 1.57
N GLU A 114 3.05 -12.23 1.42
CA GLU A 114 4.46 -12.14 0.99
C GLU A 114 5.25 -11.41 2.07
N THR A 115 6.41 -11.94 2.41
CA THR A 115 7.34 -11.40 3.40
C THR A 115 8.65 -11.00 2.74
N SER A 116 9.30 -9.95 3.27
CA SER A 116 10.56 -9.45 2.74
C SER A 116 11.72 -9.55 3.75
N SER A 117 11.45 -10.07 4.96
CA SER A 117 12.45 -10.16 6.04
C SER A 117 12.16 -11.28 7.02
N TYR A 118 13.19 -11.63 7.81
CA TYR A 118 13.04 -12.52 8.97
C TYR A 118 11.94 -12.04 9.92
N THR A 119 11.87 -10.75 10.21
CA THR A 119 10.91 -10.18 11.16
C THR A 119 9.48 -10.29 10.64
N ASP A 120 9.24 -10.04 9.33
CA ASP A 120 7.92 -10.26 8.73
C ASP A 120 7.45 -11.70 8.94
N LEU A 121 8.31 -12.69 8.62
CA LEU A 121 7.97 -14.10 8.79
C LEU A 121 7.81 -14.48 10.27
N TRP A 122 8.59 -13.88 11.16
CA TRP A 122 8.44 -14.08 12.61
C TRP A 122 7.09 -13.55 13.13
N LEU A 123 6.62 -12.39 12.61
CA LEU A 123 5.29 -11.86 12.93
C LEU A 123 4.20 -12.83 12.45
N ILE A 124 4.30 -13.37 11.24
CA ILE A 124 3.36 -14.37 10.73
C ILE A 124 3.39 -15.64 11.62
N LYS A 125 4.58 -16.12 12.01
CA LYS A 125 4.67 -17.25 12.95
C LYS A 125 3.91 -16.96 14.23
N ARG A 126 4.06 -15.76 14.82
CA ARG A 126 3.32 -15.37 16.03
C ARG A 126 1.81 -15.34 15.79
N MET A 127 1.38 -14.87 14.64
CA MET A 127 -0.04 -14.92 14.25
C MET A 127 -0.55 -16.37 14.15
N LEU A 128 0.17 -17.26 13.46
CA LEU A 128 -0.20 -18.67 13.32
C LEU A 128 -0.27 -19.40 14.66
N GLU A 129 0.49 -18.97 15.66
CA GLU A 129 0.49 -19.55 17.02
C GLU A 129 -0.66 -19.02 17.89
N GLN A 130 -1.14 -17.82 17.65
CA GLN A 130 -2.11 -17.11 18.51
C GLN A 130 -3.53 -17.13 17.96
N ASP A 131 -3.69 -17.10 16.66
CA ASP A 131 -4.95 -16.94 15.98
C ASP A 131 -5.30 -18.20 15.17
N LYS A 132 -6.60 -18.50 15.04
CA LYS A 132 -7.08 -19.61 14.21
C LYS A 132 -7.08 -19.18 12.73
N PHE A 133 -5.95 -19.37 12.07
CA PHE A 133 -5.83 -19.11 10.64
C PHE A 133 -6.31 -20.25 9.76
N ASN A 134 -6.66 -19.89 8.52
CA ASN A 134 -6.81 -20.85 7.44
C ASN A 134 -5.47 -21.61 7.28
N PRO A 135 -5.45 -22.96 7.49
CA PRO A 135 -4.24 -23.76 7.35
C PRO A 135 -3.70 -23.77 5.90
N ASP A 136 -4.50 -23.30 4.96
CA ASP A 136 -4.15 -23.24 3.53
C ASP A 136 -3.46 -21.94 3.11
N ILE A 137 -3.18 -21.05 4.06
CA ILE A 137 -2.45 -19.80 3.76
C ILE A 137 -1.11 -20.12 3.11
N ARG A 138 -0.83 -19.42 2.00
CA ARG A 138 0.44 -19.51 1.28
C ARG A 138 1.30 -18.31 1.67
N ILE A 139 2.59 -18.53 1.87
CA ILE A 139 3.53 -17.49 2.27
C ILE A 139 4.69 -17.49 1.27
N LEU A 140 4.85 -16.40 0.53
CA LEU A 140 6.04 -16.15 -0.27
C LEU A 140 7.10 -15.47 0.60
N CYS A 141 8.36 -15.87 0.45
CA CYS A 141 9.47 -15.26 1.16
C CYS A 141 10.44 -14.65 0.15
N SER A 142 10.36 -13.34 -0.01
CA SER A 142 11.23 -12.51 -0.84
C SER A 142 12.36 -11.88 -0.01
N GLY A 143 13.16 -11.04 -0.65
CA GLY A 143 14.27 -10.32 -0.05
C GLY A 143 15.46 -11.19 0.29
N PRO A 144 16.63 -10.59 0.59
CA PRO A 144 17.84 -11.30 0.97
C PRO A 144 17.61 -12.13 2.24
N LYS A 145 17.92 -13.42 2.18
CA LYS A 145 17.66 -14.35 3.28
C LYS A 145 18.94 -14.63 4.06
N SER A 146 18.98 -14.11 5.32
CA SER A 146 19.97 -14.51 6.30
C SER A 146 19.76 -15.96 6.74
N ASP A 147 20.78 -16.55 7.36
CA ASP A 147 20.69 -17.92 7.93
C ASP A 147 19.50 -18.05 8.90
N ALA A 148 19.26 -17.03 9.73
CA ALA A 148 18.12 -17.00 10.63
C ALA A 148 16.79 -17.04 9.89
N TYR A 149 16.68 -16.34 8.76
CA TYR A 149 15.47 -16.34 7.93
C TYR A 149 15.26 -17.70 7.26
N ILE A 150 16.33 -18.29 6.68
CA ILE A 150 16.28 -19.64 6.08
C ILE A 150 15.89 -20.69 7.13
N ASN A 151 16.46 -20.63 8.33
CA ASN A 151 16.14 -21.56 9.41
C ASN A 151 14.68 -21.46 9.85
N LEU A 152 14.13 -20.24 9.90
CA LEU A 152 12.71 -20.05 10.23
C LEU A 152 11.78 -20.55 9.12
N ILE A 153 12.14 -20.36 7.86
CA ILE A 153 11.43 -20.92 6.70
C ILE A 153 11.39 -22.45 6.81
N ASP A 154 12.55 -23.08 7.05
CA ASP A 154 12.66 -24.55 7.17
C ASP A 154 11.86 -25.09 8.36
N ASP A 155 11.91 -24.45 9.54
CA ASP A 155 11.11 -24.81 10.71
C ASP A 155 9.59 -24.82 10.39
N LEU A 156 9.11 -23.76 9.75
CA LEU A 156 7.69 -23.63 9.42
C LEU A 156 7.26 -24.59 8.29
N GLN A 157 8.12 -24.85 7.29
CA GLN A 157 7.86 -25.87 6.27
C GLN A 157 7.77 -27.28 6.87
N HIS A 158 8.62 -27.61 7.85
CA HIS A 158 8.54 -28.89 8.58
C HIS A 158 7.26 -29.02 9.42
N LYS A 159 6.68 -27.89 9.85
CA LYS A 159 5.37 -27.85 10.54
C LYS A 159 4.17 -27.90 9.58
N GLY A 160 4.42 -28.02 8.28
CA GLY A 160 3.37 -28.12 7.25
C GLY A 160 2.83 -26.81 6.73
N VAL A 161 3.43 -25.66 7.10
CA VAL A 161 3.02 -24.36 6.55
C VAL A 161 3.44 -24.24 5.09
N LYS A 162 2.56 -23.75 4.23
CA LYS A 162 2.79 -23.61 2.78
C LYS A 162 3.67 -22.41 2.48
N ILE A 163 5.00 -22.54 2.65
CA ILE A 163 5.99 -21.48 2.42
C ILE A 163 6.76 -21.74 1.14
N PHE A 164 6.98 -20.67 0.38
CA PHE A 164 7.70 -20.66 -0.90
C PHE A 164 8.82 -19.61 -0.86
N PRO A 165 10.05 -19.98 -0.45
CA PRO A 165 11.18 -19.07 -0.55
C PRO A 165 11.50 -18.78 -2.01
N LEU A 166 11.63 -17.50 -2.36
CA LEU A 166 12.06 -17.05 -3.68
C LEU A 166 13.58 -16.96 -3.73
N ILE A 167 14.21 -17.65 -4.64
CA ILE A 167 15.66 -17.57 -4.88
C ILE A 167 15.93 -16.31 -5.68
N GLU A 168 16.64 -15.34 -5.08
CA GLU A 168 16.89 -14.02 -5.66
C GLU A 168 18.38 -13.69 -5.80
N GLY A 169 19.27 -14.56 -5.26
CA GLY A 169 20.70 -14.35 -5.31
C GLY A 169 21.52 -15.64 -5.24
N PRO A 170 22.82 -15.59 -5.59
CA PRO A 170 23.69 -16.79 -5.66
C PRO A 170 23.89 -17.52 -4.34
N SER A 171 23.88 -16.82 -3.21
CA SER A 171 24.01 -17.42 -1.87
C SER A 171 22.82 -18.30 -1.54
N GLU A 172 21.61 -17.83 -1.86
CA GLU A 172 20.35 -18.55 -1.65
C GLU A 172 20.24 -19.76 -2.58
N LEU A 173 20.72 -19.63 -3.82
CA LEU A 173 20.71 -20.70 -4.81
C LEU A 173 21.41 -21.96 -4.27
N LYS A 174 22.60 -21.83 -3.67
CA LYS A 174 23.36 -22.96 -3.11
C LYS A 174 22.55 -23.74 -2.06
N THR A 175 21.75 -23.04 -1.26
CA THR A 175 20.98 -23.65 -0.17
C THR A 175 19.63 -24.20 -0.66
N LEU A 176 18.96 -23.50 -1.57
CA LEU A 176 17.56 -23.74 -1.90
C LEU A 176 17.34 -24.54 -3.20
N GLN A 177 18.32 -24.60 -4.12
CA GLN A 177 18.18 -25.30 -5.39
C GLN A 177 17.82 -26.79 -5.23
N HIS A 178 18.36 -27.43 -4.21
CA HIS A 178 18.14 -28.84 -3.89
C HIS A 178 17.15 -29.08 -2.75
N SER A 179 16.43 -28.04 -2.32
CA SER A 179 15.45 -28.15 -1.26
C SER A 179 14.44 -29.26 -1.52
N LYS A 180 14.08 -30.00 -0.49
CA LYS A 180 12.98 -30.99 -0.53
C LYS A 180 11.59 -30.31 -0.55
N PHE A 181 11.53 -29.04 -0.19
CA PHE A 181 10.33 -28.23 -0.20
C PHE A 181 10.21 -27.39 -1.47
N ASN A 182 9.01 -26.88 -1.72
CA ASN A 182 8.74 -26.03 -2.86
C ASN A 182 9.48 -24.69 -2.75
N VAL A 183 10.06 -24.25 -3.87
CA VAL A 183 10.77 -22.98 -4.00
C VAL A 183 10.26 -22.19 -5.19
N GLY A 184 10.48 -20.89 -5.20
CA GLY A 184 10.36 -20.03 -6.38
C GLY A 184 11.72 -19.50 -6.83
N ILE A 185 11.79 -18.97 -8.03
CA ILE A 185 12.95 -18.23 -8.54
C ILE A 185 12.52 -16.88 -9.09
N ARG A 186 13.29 -15.84 -8.79
CA ARG A 186 13.04 -14.50 -9.29
C ARG A 186 13.77 -14.25 -10.60
N LEU A 187 13.00 -13.87 -11.61
CA LEU A 187 13.47 -13.44 -12.92
C LEU A 187 13.80 -11.95 -12.89
N ASP A 188 15.02 -11.58 -13.24
CA ASP A 188 15.39 -10.22 -13.58
C ASP A 188 14.80 -9.86 -14.95
N MET A 189 13.93 -8.86 -14.98
CA MET A 189 13.18 -8.48 -16.17
C MET A 189 13.94 -7.46 -17.01
N PRO A 190 14.28 -7.77 -18.27
CA PRO A 190 14.99 -6.84 -19.14
C PRO A 190 14.09 -5.74 -19.72
N VAL A 191 12.87 -5.58 -19.20
CA VAL A 191 11.85 -4.66 -19.72
C VAL A 191 11.76 -3.41 -18.85
N LYS A 192 11.73 -2.24 -19.48
CA LYS A 192 11.46 -0.96 -18.81
C LYS A 192 9.95 -0.82 -18.62
N ALA A 193 9.53 -0.60 -17.38
CA ALA A 193 8.19 -0.14 -17.06
C ALA A 193 8.24 1.35 -16.68
N SER A 194 7.16 2.10 -16.94
CA SER A 194 6.96 3.43 -16.37
C SER A 194 6.68 3.27 -14.87
N SER A 195 7.72 3.27 -14.07
CA SER A 195 7.67 3.10 -12.62
C SER A 195 8.53 4.17 -11.96
N HIS A 196 8.22 4.54 -10.71
CA HIS A 196 9.07 5.42 -9.91
C HIS A 196 10.50 4.88 -9.69
N TRP A 197 10.72 3.57 -9.91
CA TRP A 197 12.00 2.91 -9.67
C TRP A 197 12.71 2.56 -10.98
N ASN A 198 14.02 2.89 -11.07
CA ASN A 198 14.84 2.50 -12.21
C ASN A 198 15.27 1.02 -12.09
N LYS A 199 14.59 0.14 -12.81
CA LYS A 199 14.84 -1.30 -12.81
C LYS A 199 16.11 -1.74 -13.55
N GLN A 200 16.78 -0.86 -14.29
CA GLN A 200 17.99 -1.23 -15.06
C GLN A 200 19.20 -1.57 -14.19
N LEU A 201 19.13 -1.21 -12.90
CA LEU A 201 20.20 -1.43 -11.91
C LEU A 201 19.69 -2.20 -10.69
N ASP A 202 18.71 -3.09 -10.87
CA ASP A 202 18.18 -3.89 -9.78
C ASP A 202 19.21 -4.97 -9.36
N ARG A 203 19.25 -5.26 -8.06
CA ARG A 203 20.15 -6.26 -7.47
C ARG A 203 19.49 -7.63 -7.31
N PHE A 204 18.22 -7.77 -7.69
CA PHE A 204 17.41 -8.93 -7.39
C PHE A 204 17.18 -9.81 -8.62
N GLY A 205 17.24 -11.13 -8.40
CA GLY A 205 16.89 -12.11 -9.40
C GLY A 205 18.03 -12.42 -10.37
N PHE A 206 17.70 -13.23 -11.34
CA PHE A 206 18.63 -13.74 -12.36
C PHE A 206 18.04 -13.53 -13.76
N SER A 207 18.89 -13.25 -14.73
CA SER A 207 18.48 -13.22 -16.12
C SER A 207 17.95 -14.58 -16.58
N ALA A 208 17.11 -14.59 -17.60
CA ALA A 208 16.61 -15.84 -18.17
C ALA A 208 17.74 -16.82 -18.59
N LYS A 209 18.87 -16.28 -19.10
CA LYS A 209 20.04 -17.07 -19.48
C LYS A 209 20.64 -17.78 -18.26
N GLU A 210 20.91 -17.03 -17.18
CA GLU A 210 21.45 -17.60 -15.94
C GLU A 210 20.53 -18.68 -15.38
N ILE A 211 19.20 -18.44 -15.33
CA ILE A 211 18.24 -19.43 -14.84
C ILE A 211 18.31 -20.74 -15.65
N TYR A 212 18.45 -20.65 -16.97
CA TYR A 212 18.57 -21.84 -17.81
C TYR A 212 19.90 -22.60 -17.59
N GLU A 213 20.98 -21.87 -17.31
CA GLU A 213 22.33 -22.45 -17.08
C GLU A 213 22.44 -23.10 -15.69
N MET A 214 21.61 -22.72 -14.72
CA MET A 214 21.56 -23.35 -13.38
C MET A 214 21.11 -24.82 -13.40
N GLY A 215 20.46 -25.25 -14.49
CA GLY A 215 19.90 -26.58 -14.60
C GLY A 215 18.59 -26.78 -13.86
N PRO A 216 18.09 -28.02 -13.75
CA PRO A 216 16.80 -28.29 -13.14
C PRO A 216 16.85 -28.09 -11.63
N PHE A 217 15.75 -27.53 -11.11
CA PHE A 217 15.50 -27.42 -9.67
C PHE A 217 14.68 -28.63 -9.20
N LYS A 218 14.92 -29.10 -7.99
CA LYS A 218 14.21 -30.27 -7.47
C LYS A 218 12.70 -30.04 -7.32
N ASN A 219 12.30 -28.89 -6.78
CA ASN A 219 10.91 -28.56 -6.46
C ASN A 219 10.57 -27.09 -6.81
N LEU A 220 10.89 -26.65 -8.00
CA LEU A 220 10.52 -25.32 -8.47
C LEU A 220 9.01 -25.24 -8.71
N LYS A 221 8.33 -24.35 -8.02
CA LYS A 221 6.88 -24.12 -8.11
C LYS A 221 6.52 -22.79 -8.77
N ILE A 222 7.32 -21.75 -8.54
CA ILE A 222 6.96 -20.38 -8.87
C ILE A 222 8.08 -19.76 -9.71
N LEU A 223 7.72 -19.17 -10.85
CA LEU A 223 8.52 -18.16 -11.51
C LEU A 223 7.96 -16.80 -11.12
N HIS A 224 8.78 -15.99 -10.44
CA HIS A 224 8.40 -14.68 -9.94
C HIS A 224 9.16 -13.57 -10.68
N TYR A 225 8.52 -12.43 -10.84
CA TYR A 225 9.20 -11.17 -11.17
C TYR A 225 8.45 -9.97 -10.56
N HIS A 226 9.16 -8.85 -10.41
CA HIS A 226 8.57 -7.60 -9.96
C HIS A 226 9.10 -6.45 -10.80
N ILE A 227 8.22 -5.60 -11.35
CA ILE A 227 8.57 -4.56 -12.32
C ILE A 227 8.43 -3.12 -11.78
N GLY A 228 8.01 -2.94 -10.54
CA GLY A 228 7.92 -1.63 -9.90
C GLY A 228 6.57 -1.36 -9.27
N SER A 229 6.27 -0.09 -9.05
CA SER A 229 5.07 0.42 -8.37
C SER A 229 4.45 1.56 -9.16
N GLN A 230 3.13 1.76 -9.04
CA GLN A 230 2.39 2.83 -9.71
C GLN A 230 2.57 2.81 -11.25
N ILE A 231 2.32 1.64 -11.87
CA ILE A 231 2.48 1.45 -13.32
C ILE A 231 1.23 1.98 -14.03
N GLU A 232 1.36 3.13 -14.67
CA GLU A 232 0.21 3.85 -15.23
C GLU A 232 -0.25 3.34 -16.61
N LYS A 233 0.58 2.54 -17.31
CA LYS A 233 0.26 2.03 -18.64
C LYS A 233 0.03 0.52 -18.63
N PRO A 234 -1.13 0.03 -19.11
CA PRO A 234 -1.42 -1.41 -19.12
C PRO A 234 -0.36 -2.23 -19.88
N MET A 235 0.20 -1.68 -20.95
CA MET A 235 1.20 -2.38 -21.75
C MET A 235 2.50 -2.63 -20.98
N ASP A 236 2.83 -1.75 -20.02
CA ASP A 236 4.01 -1.93 -19.17
C ASP A 236 3.83 -3.08 -18.15
N ILE A 237 2.60 -3.61 -18.01
CA ILE A 237 2.29 -4.84 -17.28
C ILE A 237 2.21 -6.04 -18.24
N LEU A 238 1.55 -5.90 -19.38
CA LEU A 238 1.29 -7.00 -20.29
C LEU A 238 2.55 -7.48 -21.05
N ILE A 239 3.44 -6.58 -21.44
CA ILE A 239 4.69 -6.95 -22.12
C ILE A 239 5.60 -7.81 -21.22
N PRO A 240 5.85 -7.45 -19.95
CA PRO A 240 6.56 -8.30 -19.01
C PRO A 240 5.93 -9.68 -18.82
N ILE A 241 4.58 -9.76 -18.71
CA ILE A 241 3.88 -11.06 -18.62
C ILE A 241 4.23 -11.95 -19.82
N LYS A 242 4.16 -11.41 -21.03
CA LYS A 242 4.48 -12.16 -22.25
C LYS A 242 5.93 -12.66 -22.26
N TYR A 243 6.87 -11.83 -21.84
CA TYR A 243 8.27 -12.24 -21.71
C TYR A 243 8.43 -13.35 -20.67
N ALA A 244 7.86 -13.17 -19.48
CA ALA A 244 7.93 -14.15 -18.40
C ALA A 244 7.28 -15.48 -18.77
N LEU A 245 6.19 -15.49 -19.54
CA LEU A 245 5.56 -16.71 -20.06
C LEU A 245 6.52 -17.50 -20.97
N ASN A 246 7.27 -16.83 -21.84
CA ASN A 246 8.27 -17.53 -22.69
C ASN A 246 9.35 -18.20 -21.84
N VAL A 247 9.80 -17.54 -20.75
CA VAL A 247 10.74 -18.13 -19.80
C VAL A 247 10.08 -19.28 -19.04
N TYR A 248 8.86 -19.10 -18.56
CA TYR A 248 8.08 -20.11 -17.85
C TYR A 248 7.90 -21.39 -18.66
N PHE A 249 7.47 -21.29 -19.93
CA PHE A 249 7.26 -22.46 -20.79
C PHE A 249 8.55 -23.23 -21.05
N LYS A 250 9.68 -22.53 -21.19
CA LYS A 250 10.99 -23.19 -21.34
C LYS A 250 11.40 -23.88 -20.04
N LEU A 251 11.23 -23.25 -18.90
CA LEU A 251 11.54 -23.84 -17.60
C LEU A 251 10.63 -25.02 -17.25
N LYS A 252 9.35 -24.96 -17.60
CA LYS A 252 8.37 -26.02 -17.35
C LYS A 252 8.77 -27.34 -17.96
N LYS A 253 9.49 -27.34 -19.11
CA LYS A 253 9.95 -28.57 -19.78
C LYS A 253 10.96 -29.36 -18.94
N THR A 254 11.78 -28.66 -18.15
CA THR A 254 12.81 -29.28 -17.29
C THR A 254 12.44 -29.29 -15.82
N ASN A 255 11.40 -28.55 -15.43
CA ASN A 255 10.89 -28.46 -14.08
C ASN A 255 9.37 -28.75 -14.05
N PRO A 256 8.94 -30.00 -14.09
CA PRO A 256 7.52 -30.37 -14.20
C PRO A 256 6.66 -29.86 -13.04
N SER A 257 7.26 -29.61 -11.87
CA SER A 257 6.60 -29.07 -10.68
C SER A 257 6.22 -27.59 -10.79
N LEU A 258 6.84 -26.82 -11.71
CA LEU A 258 6.54 -25.40 -11.94
C LEU A 258 5.10 -25.24 -12.45
N ASP A 259 4.25 -24.55 -11.71
CA ASP A 259 2.83 -24.38 -12.04
C ASP A 259 2.29 -22.96 -11.80
N THR A 260 3.12 -22.06 -11.32
CA THR A 260 2.69 -20.72 -10.91
C THR A 260 3.59 -19.65 -11.55
N LEU A 261 2.96 -18.62 -12.12
CA LEU A 261 3.58 -17.37 -12.53
C LEU A 261 3.15 -16.27 -11.55
N ASP A 262 4.12 -15.66 -10.90
CA ASP A 262 3.93 -14.53 -10.02
C ASP A 262 4.40 -13.25 -10.73
N ILE A 263 3.48 -12.33 -10.96
CA ILE A 263 3.74 -11.08 -11.69
C ILE A 263 4.09 -9.90 -10.77
N GLY A 264 4.22 -10.16 -9.47
CA GLY A 264 4.55 -9.16 -8.47
C GLY A 264 3.52 -8.06 -8.31
N GLY A 265 3.97 -6.90 -7.85
CA GLY A 265 3.16 -5.72 -7.65
C GLY A 265 3.07 -4.81 -8.88
N GLY A 266 2.61 -3.58 -8.66
CA GLY A 266 2.62 -2.52 -9.67
C GLY A 266 1.27 -1.87 -9.96
N MET A 267 0.14 -2.48 -9.56
CA MET A 267 -1.19 -1.89 -9.77
C MET A 267 -1.28 -0.50 -9.12
N PRO A 268 -1.59 0.55 -9.92
CA PRO A 268 -1.60 1.92 -9.43
C PRO A 268 -2.89 2.28 -8.70
N ILE A 269 -2.83 3.31 -7.85
CA ILE A 269 -3.99 4.03 -7.34
C ILE A 269 -3.98 5.49 -7.81
N PRO A 270 -5.14 6.14 -7.88
CA PRO A 270 -5.27 7.50 -8.38
C PRO A 270 -5.09 8.53 -7.25
N TYR A 271 -3.92 8.72 -6.70
CA TYR A 271 -3.69 9.68 -5.61
C TYR A 271 -4.25 11.09 -5.91
N THR A 272 -3.92 11.66 -7.05
CA THR A 272 -4.34 13.01 -7.44
C THR A 272 -4.80 13.12 -8.89
N ARG A 273 -4.58 12.07 -9.68
CA ARG A 273 -4.95 11.99 -11.10
C ARG A 273 -5.71 10.69 -11.35
N THR A 274 -6.65 10.70 -12.27
CA THR A 274 -7.36 9.49 -12.70
C THR A 274 -6.39 8.49 -13.32
N LYS A 275 -6.68 7.21 -13.12
CA LYS A 275 -5.92 6.13 -13.76
C LYS A 275 -6.19 6.07 -15.27
N GLY A 276 -5.19 5.65 -16.03
CA GLY A 276 -5.35 5.38 -17.46
C GLY A 276 -6.15 4.10 -17.76
N TYR A 277 -6.39 3.26 -16.75
CA TYR A 277 -7.14 1.99 -16.88
C TYR A 277 -7.72 1.54 -15.55
N THR A 278 -8.68 0.63 -15.61
CA THR A 278 -9.32 0.02 -14.45
C THR A 278 -8.83 -1.41 -14.24
N VAL A 279 -9.00 -1.95 -13.02
CA VAL A 279 -8.53 -3.30 -12.68
C VAL A 279 -9.24 -4.38 -13.48
N ASP A 280 -10.55 -4.23 -13.73
CA ASP A 280 -11.34 -5.15 -14.53
C ASP A 280 -10.80 -5.30 -15.96
N LYS A 281 -10.56 -4.18 -16.65
CA LYS A 281 -9.97 -4.18 -18.01
C LYS A 281 -8.56 -4.75 -18.04
N LEU A 282 -7.78 -4.58 -16.98
CA LEU A 282 -6.45 -5.16 -16.90
C LEU A 282 -6.54 -6.68 -16.70
N MET A 283 -7.39 -7.16 -15.77
CA MET A 283 -7.54 -8.59 -15.47
C MET A 283 -8.06 -9.37 -16.68
N ASP A 284 -9.06 -8.85 -17.41
CA ASP A 284 -9.50 -9.45 -18.69
C ASP A 284 -8.31 -9.69 -19.62
N LYS A 285 -7.49 -8.65 -19.87
CA LYS A 285 -6.32 -8.73 -20.76
C LYS A 285 -5.22 -9.65 -20.25
N VAL A 286 -4.98 -9.67 -18.93
CA VAL A 286 -3.98 -10.55 -18.30
C VAL A 286 -4.36 -12.00 -18.51
N PHE A 287 -5.59 -12.40 -18.18
CA PHE A 287 -6.03 -13.78 -18.32
C PHE A 287 -6.18 -14.21 -19.80
N GLU A 288 -6.65 -13.32 -20.67
CA GLU A 288 -6.67 -13.57 -22.12
C GLU A 288 -5.26 -13.83 -22.67
N LEU A 289 -4.27 -13.04 -22.25
CA LEU A 289 -2.87 -13.21 -22.63
C LEU A 289 -2.31 -14.53 -22.10
N LEU A 290 -2.50 -14.84 -20.81
CA LEU A 290 -2.06 -16.09 -20.20
C LEU A 290 -2.64 -17.30 -20.93
N LYS A 291 -3.95 -17.28 -21.21
CA LYS A 291 -4.63 -18.35 -21.92
C LYS A 291 -4.12 -18.51 -23.35
N SER A 292 -4.15 -17.44 -24.13
CA SER A 292 -3.80 -17.50 -25.55
C SER A 292 -2.34 -17.94 -25.78
N GLU A 293 -1.40 -17.47 -24.96
CA GLU A 293 0.00 -17.90 -25.10
C GLU A 293 0.19 -19.36 -24.59
N SER A 294 -0.53 -19.79 -23.56
CA SER A 294 -0.48 -21.18 -23.09
C SER A 294 -1.04 -22.15 -24.14
N ASP A 295 -2.22 -21.87 -24.68
CA ASP A 295 -2.88 -22.68 -25.73
C ASP A 295 -1.99 -22.76 -26.98
N LYS A 296 -1.42 -21.63 -27.41
CA LYS A 296 -0.50 -21.58 -28.57
C LYS A 296 0.73 -22.47 -28.41
N HIS A 297 1.24 -22.62 -27.18
CA HIS A 297 2.41 -23.43 -26.87
C HIS A 297 2.05 -24.87 -26.46
N GLY A 298 0.76 -25.23 -26.41
CA GLY A 298 0.28 -26.53 -25.92
C GLY A 298 0.68 -26.80 -24.46
N MET A 299 0.72 -25.75 -23.64
CA MET A 299 1.12 -25.83 -22.23
C MET A 299 -0.08 -25.66 -21.30
N PRO A 300 -0.09 -26.30 -20.12
CA PRO A 300 -1.08 -26.02 -19.09
C PRO A 300 -1.10 -24.53 -18.71
N HIS A 301 -2.29 -23.97 -18.43
CA HIS A 301 -2.40 -22.61 -17.94
C HIS A 301 -1.74 -22.48 -16.54
N PRO A 302 -0.80 -21.58 -16.35
CA PRO A 302 -0.19 -21.38 -15.03
C PRO A 302 -1.19 -20.84 -14.02
N ASN A 303 -1.00 -21.12 -12.75
CA ASN A 303 -1.62 -20.32 -11.71
C ASN A 303 -1.05 -18.90 -11.76
N LEU A 304 -1.88 -17.89 -11.52
CA LEU A 304 -1.48 -16.49 -11.47
C LEU A 304 -1.38 -16.02 -10.03
N VAL A 305 -0.28 -15.36 -9.67
CA VAL A 305 -0.11 -14.61 -8.41
C VAL A 305 0.04 -13.13 -8.74
N CYS A 306 -0.63 -12.28 -7.95
CA CYS A 306 -0.44 -10.82 -7.92
C CYS A 306 -0.12 -10.34 -6.50
N GLU A 307 0.76 -9.33 -6.40
CA GLU A 307 1.20 -8.70 -5.14
C GLU A 307 0.79 -7.21 -5.09
N TRP A 308 -0.46 -6.88 -5.36
CA TRP A 308 -0.94 -5.50 -5.53
C TRP A 308 -1.26 -4.80 -4.19
N GLY A 309 -0.28 -4.76 -3.27
CA GLY A 309 -0.49 -4.27 -1.91
C GLY A 309 -0.97 -2.82 -1.82
N ARG A 310 -0.31 -1.88 -2.51
CA ARG A 310 -0.74 -0.47 -2.53
C ARG A 310 -2.19 -0.31 -2.99
N TYR A 311 -2.58 -1.05 -4.02
CA TYR A 311 -3.94 -1.02 -4.57
C TYR A 311 -4.99 -1.35 -3.51
N VAL A 312 -4.72 -2.33 -2.66
CA VAL A 312 -5.66 -2.80 -1.63
C VAL A 312 -5.68 -1.88 -0.42
N VAL A 313 -4.51 -1.52 0.13
CA VAL A 313 -4.48 -0.91 1.47
C VAL A 313 -4.33 0.61 1.50
N ALA A 314 -3.86 1.26 0.41
CA ALA A 314 -3.68 2.71 0.45
C ALA A 314 -4.97 3.47 0.78
N PRO A 315 -6.14 3.16 0.17
CA PRO A 315 -7.38 3.88 0.44
C PRO A 315 -8.00 3.60 1.81
N ALA A 316 -7.53 2.55 2.48
CA ALA A 316 -8.09 2.14 3.77
C ALA A 316 -7.63 2.99 4.95
N GLN A 317 -6.78 3.98 4.74
CA GLN A 317 -6.34 4.87 5.82
C GLN A 317 -6.30 6.32 5.36
N ILE A 318 -6.75 7.21 6.26
CA ILE A 318 -6.54 8.65 6.16
C ILE A 318 -5.72 9.14 7.35
N THR A 319 -4.96 10.22 7.13
CA THR A 319 -4.21 10.90 8.20
C THR A 319 -4.74 12.31 8.39
N ILE A 320 -5.06 12.67 9.62
CA ILE A 320 -5.63 13.97 9.99
C ILE A 320 -4.58 14.78 10.72
N PHE A 321 -4.41 16.03 10.31
CA PHE A 321 -3.54 17.00 10.94
C PHE A 321 -4.34 18.23 11.37
N LYS A 322 -3.94 18.84 12.48
CA LYS A 322 -4.43 20.14 12.95
C LYS A 322 -3.51 21.24 12.46
N VAL A 323 -4.04 22.33 11.96
CA VAL A 323 -3.27 23.57 11.71
C VAL A 323 -2.99 24.26 13.05
N ILE A 324 -1.71 24.39 13.39
CA ILE A 324 -1.23 24.92 14.68
C ILE A 324 -0.62 26.31 14.57
N ASP A 325 -0.31 26.76 13.35
CA ASP A 325 0.16 28.13 13.08
C ASP A 325 -0.09 28.51 11.63
N THR A 326 -0.12 29.82 11.34
CA THR A 326 -0.29 30.39 10.02
C THR A 326 0.66 31.55 9.78
N LYS A 327 1.28 31.61 8.60
CA LYS A 327 2.21 32.68 8.24
C LYS A 327 1.97 33.19 6.82
N THR A 328 1.71 34.49 6.68
CA THR A 328 1.56 35.14 5.36
C THR A 328 2.89 35.17 4.59
N ILE A 329 2.80 34.94 3.28
CA ILE A 329 3.95 34.96 2.38
C ILE A 329 3.96 36.31 1.65
N ASN A 330 4.88 37.19 2.03
CA ASN A 330 4.97 38.55 1.51
C ASN A 330 5.85 38.71 0.24
N LYS A 331 5.98 37.66 -0.56
CA LYS A 331 6.79 37.69 -1.80
C LYS A 331 5.88 37.83 -3.04
N LYS A 332 6.25 38.74 -3.95
CA LYS A 332 5.41 39.16 -5.11
C LYS A 332 5.19 38.10 -6.21
N LYS A 333 5.82 36.93 -6.17
CA LYS A 333 5.66 35.87 -7.17
C LYS A 333 5.69 34.50 -6.50
N ASN A 334 4.64 34.18 -5.73
CA ASN A 334 4.48 32.83 -5.16
C ASN A 334 3.11 32.28 -5.54
N ASP A 335 3.06 30.96 -5.74
CA ASP A 335 1.84 30.24 -6.03
C ASP A 335 0.95 30.12 -4.79
N ALA A 336 1.51 30.29 -3.58
CA ALA A 336 0.80 30.29 -2.30
C ALA A 336 0.85 31.65 -1.59
N LYS A 337 -0.23 31.98 -0.87
CA LYS A 337 -0.36 33.23 -0.09
C LYS A 337 0.02 33.04 1.38
N LYS A 338 -0.14 31.82 1.92
CA LYS A 338 0.10 31.51 3.33
C LYS A 338 0.82 30.18 3.50
N TRP A 339 1.57 30.04 4.57
CA TRP A 339 1.95 28.78 5.18
C TRP A 339 0.91 28.37 6.20
N TYR A 340 0.51 27.10 6.20
CA TYR A 340 -0.19 26.45 7.29
C TYR A 340 0.77 25.42 7.90
N VAL A 341 1.11 25.59 9.17
CA VAL A 341 1.95 24.65 9.93
C VAL A 341 1.04 23.63 10.59
N ILE A 342 1.32 22.36 10.42
CA ILE A 342 0.53 21.26 10.97
C ILE A 342 1.22 20.63 12.18
N ASP A 343 0.45 19.95 13.03
CA ASP A 343 0.92 19.25 14.24
C ASP A 343 1.51 17.85 13.97
N GLY A 344 1.73 17.49 12.74
CA GLY A 344 2.42 16.28 12.29
C GLY A 344 3.56 16.61 11.32
N SER A 345 4.00 15.63 10.56
CA SER A 345 5.14 15.78 9.67
C SER A 345 4.92 15.05 8.34
N PHE A 346 5.20 15.74 7.23
CA PHE A 346 5.23 15.11 5.92
C PHE A 346 6.44 14.19 5.72
N MET A 347 7.51 14.38 6.50
CA MET A 347 8.67 13.49 6.49
C MET A 347 8.45 12.25 7.35
N ASN A 348 7.93 12.41 8.58
CA ASN A 348 7.79 11.32 9.54
C ASN A 348 6.55 10.47 9.29
N ASP A 349 5.39 11.12 9.07
CA ASP A 349 4.09 10.46 9.02
C ASP A 349 3.65 10.12 7.59
N LEU A 350 4.18 10.86 6.59
CA LEU A 350 3.91 10.69 5.17
C LEU A 350 5.22 10.65 4.38
N ALA A 351 6.08 9.70 4.72
CA ALA A 351 7.48 9.61 4.27
C ALA A 351 7.66 9.63 2.73
N ASP A 352 6.70 9.09 1.98
CA ASP A 352 6.72 9.14 0.51
C ASP A 352 6.65 10.59 -0.04
N THR A 353 6.15 11.56 0.73
CA THR A 353 6.18 12.97 0.36
C THR A 353 7.61 13.44 0.13
N TRP A 354 8.50 13.13 1.07
CA TRP A 354 9.90 13.49 1.03
C TRP A 354 10.73 12.55 0.13
N ALA A 355 10.49 11.24 0.24
CA ALA A 355 11.31 10.23 -0.42
C ALA A 355 11.13 10.19 -1.95
N ILE A 356 9.91 10.40 -2.45
CA ILE A 356 9.56 10.26 -3.87
C ILE A 356 8.65 11.38 -4.40
N ASP A 357 8.54 12.49 -3.70
CA ASP A 357 7.65 13.61 -4.04
C ASP A 357 6.18 13.18 -4.25
N GLN A 358 5.69 12.23 -3.42
CA GLN A 358 4.32 11.75 -3.51
C GLN A 358 3.33 12.89 -3.33
N LYS A 359 2.38 12.98 -4.25
CA LYS A 359 1.27 13.94 -4.17
C LYS A 359 0.02 13.27 -3.59
N TRP A 360 -0.68 13.99 -2.69
CA TRP A 360 -1.82 13.52 -1.94
C TRP A 360 -3.09 14.29 -2.29
N ALA A 361 -4.23 13.60 -2.30
CA ALA A 361 -5.52 14.25 -2.22
C ALA A 361 -5.76 14.71 -0.77
N LEU A 362 -6.26 15.92 -0.62
CA LEU A 362 -6.49 16.58 0.66
C LEU A 362 -7.90 17.17 0.69
N ALA A 363 -8.50 17.24 1.90
CA ALA A 363 -9.71 18.00 2.14
C ALA A 363 -9.70 18.62 3.55
N PRO A 364 -10.32 19.79 3.76
CA PRO A 364 -10.60 20.26 5.12
C PRO A 364 -11.59 19.31 5.79
N VAL A 365 -11.38 19.03 7.08
CA VAL A 365 -12.28 18.18 7.86
C VAL A 365 -13.55 18.96 8.22
N ASN A 366 -13.43 20.26 8.48
CA ASN A 366 -14.51 21.17 8.76
C ASN A 366 -14.59 22.25 7.67
N ASN A 367 -15.61 22.15 6.83
CA ASN A 367 -15.83 23.07 5.71
C ASN A 367 -17.23 23.66 5.79
N LYS A 368 -17.33 24.92 6.19
CA LYS A 368 -18.61 25.62 6.33
C LYS A 368 -19.22 26.05 4.98
N GLY A 369 -18.49 25.89 3.87
CA GLY A 369 -18.98 26.18 2.52
C GLY A 369 -19.02 27.67 2.13
N ASP A 370 -18.85 28.56 3.09
CA ASP A 370 -18.85 30.00 2.90
C ASP A 370 -17.45 30.63 3.02
N ASP A 371 -16.45 29.81 3.36
CA ASP A 371 -15.09 30.25 3.56
C ASP A 371 -14.44 30.72 2.26
N GLU A 372 -13.73 31.83 2.32
CA GLU A 372 -12.83 32.26 1.23
C GLU A 372 -11.75 31.19 1.05
N LEU A 373 -11.44 30.83 -0.20
CA LEU A 373 -10.41 29.83 -0.51
C LEU A 373 -9.07 30.50 -0.79
N ASN A 374 -8.02 29.96 -0.22
CA ASN A 374 -6.66 30.39 -0.47
C ASN A 374 -5.78 29.27 -1.03
N GLN A 375 -4.78 29.68 -1.83
CA GLN A 375 -3.65 28.83 -2.20
C GLN A 375 -2.63 28.86 -1.05
N VAL A 376 -2.32 27.69 -0.48
CA VAL A 376 -1.43 27.58 0.67
C VAL A 376 -0.34 26.56 0.44
N TRP A 377 0.76 26.69 1.18
CA TRP A 377 1.73 25.61 1.41
C TRP A 377 1.55 25.04 2.81
N LEU A 378 1.75 23.74 2.95
CA LEU A 378 1.71 23.08 4.24
C LEU A 378 3.14 22.82 4.71
N ALA A 379 3.41 23.02 5.99
CA ALA A 379 4.69 22.71 6.63
C ALA A 379 4.43 21.78 7.82
N GLY A 380 5.26 20.77 7.99
CA GLY A 380 5.26 19.94 9.19
C GLY A 380 5.86 20.65 10.38
N SER A 381 5.81 20.01 11.54
CA SER A 381 6.28 20.55 12.83
C SER A 381 7.76 20.20 13.13
N THR A 382 8.49 19.54 12.23
CA THR A 382 9.92 19.37 12.38
C THR A 382 10.67 20.68 12.13
N CYS A 383 11.92 20.77 12.57
CA CYS A 383 12.77 21.92 12.26
C CYS A 383 13.39 21.85 10.85
N ASP A 384 13.05 20.83 10.06
CA ASP A 384 13.61 20.63 8.74
C ASP A 384 12.88 21.45 7.67
N SER A 385 13.62 22.14 6.83
CA SER A 385 13.07 22.97 5.74
C SER A 385 12.41 22.14 4.63
N ASP A 386 12.71 20.85 4.54
CA ASP A 386 12.14 19.93 3.57
C ASP A 386 10.83 19.25 4.05
N ASP A 387 10.45 19.50 5.31
CA ASP A 387 9.18 19.03 5.87
C ASP A 387 8.01 19.89 5.38
N VAL A 388 7.76 19.84 4.08
CA VAL A 388 6.79 20.68 3.39
C VAL A 388 5.98 19.89 2.36
N TYR A 389 4.74 20.36 2.12
CA TYR A 389 3.89 19.87 1.05
C TYR A 389 3.33 21.02 0.22
N ARG A 390 3.56 21.00 -1.08
CA ARG A 390 3.17 22.09 -2.00
C ARG A 390 2.08 21.69 -3.00
N GLY A 391 1.50 20.50 -2.87
CA GLY A 391 0.45 20.06 -3.80
C GLY A 391 0.96 19.68 -5.20
N VAL A 392 0.02 19.46 -6.11
CA VAL A 392 0.29 19.06 -7.51
C VAL A 392 0.75 20.26 -8.34
N ASP A 393 0.04 21.38 -8.20
CA ASP A 393 0.26 22.62 -8.99
C ASP A 393 1.03 23.67 -8.16
N ASN A 394 2.00 23.20 -7.38
CA ASN A 394 2.85 24.00 -6.48
C ASN A 394 2.07 24.76 -5.38
N SER A 395 0.82 24.39 -5.12
CA SER A 395 0.00 24.91 -4.03
C SER A 395 -1.16 23.96 -3.70
N VAL A 396 -1.77 24.16 -2.54
CA VAL A 396 -2.98 23.46 -2.08
C VAL A 396 -4.09 24.49 -1.90
N THR A 397 -5.28 24.17 -2.40
CA THR A 397 -6.48 25.02 -2.18
C THR A 397 -7.17 24.60 -0.90
N LEU A 398 -7.24 25.47 0.09
CA LEU A 398 -7.93 25.26 1.36
C LEU A 398 -8.71 26.53 1.77
N PRO A 399 -9.69 26.41 2.69
CA PRO A 399 -10.35 27.58 3.29
C PRO A 399 -9.33 28.53 3.89
N ASP A 400 -9.60 29.84 3.81
CA ASP A 400 -8.77 30.83 4.49
C ASP A 400 -8.86 30.66 6.00
N TYR A 401 -7.72 30.58 6.65
CA TYR A 401 -7.63 30.34 8.08
C TYR A 401 -6.54 31.22 8.69
N ASN A 402 -6.85 31.77 9.86
CA ASN A 402 -5.90 32.49 10.69
C ASN A 402 -5.94 31.88 12.10
N HIS A 403 -4.86 31.19 12.47
CA HIS A 403 -4.78 30.48 13.74
C HIS A 403 -5.00 31.39 14.95
N THR A 404 -4.47 32.58 14.93
CA THR A 404 -4.58 33.53 16.07
C THR A 404 -6.00 34.09 16.28
N GLU A 405 -6.79 34.17 15.20
CA GLU A 405 -8.15 34.67 15.23
C GLU A 405 -9.17 33.55 15.49
N ASN A 406 -8.87 32.33 15.08
CA ASN A 406 -9.79 31.19 15.10
C ASN A 406 -9.38 30.09 16.11
N ASN A 407 -8.73 30.46 17.23
CA ASN A 407 -8.18 29.50 18.18
C ASN A 407 -9.26 28.58 18.82
N ASN A 408 -10.52 29.00 18.87
CA ASN A 408 -11.66 28.23 19.39
C ASN A 408 -12.29 27.28 18.34
N ASP A 409 -11.95 27.40 17.05
CA ASP A 409 -12.45 26.57 15.96
C ASP A 409 -11.26 26.13 15.08
N PRO A 410 -10.48 25.15 15.54
CA PRO A 410 -9.26 24.74 14.86
C PRO A 410 -9.56 24.10 13.50
N MET A 411 -8.72 24.41 12.52
CA MET A 411 -8.76 23.78 11.21
C MET A 411 -8.05 22.43 11.24
N TYR A 412 -8.71 21.41 10.73
CA TYR A 412 -8.14 20.08 10.49
C TYR A 412 -8.10 19.77 9.00
N ILE A 413 -7.08 19.06 8.58
CA ILE A 413 -6.84 18.66 7.19
C ILE A 413 -6.75 17.14 7.12
N ALA A 414 -7.59 16.52 6.30
CA ALA A 414 -7.53 15.09 5.99
C ALA A 414 -6.65 14.87 4.77
N VAL A 415 -5.71 13.93 4.87
CA VAL A 415 -4.88 13.41 3.78
C VAL A 415 -5.37 12.00 3.46
N PHE A 416 -5.79 11.76 2.21
CA PHE A 416 -6.35 10.49 1.78
C PHE A 416 -5.28 9.51 1.27
N ASP A 417 -5.64 8.23 1.16
CA ASP A 417 -4.81 7.16 0.59
C ASP A 417 -3.48 6.92 1.34
N THR A 418 -3.45 7.12 2.66
CA THR A 418 -2.21 7.02 3.46
C THR A 418 -1.92 5.62 4.00
N GLY A 419 -2.70 4.58 3.62
CA GLY A 419 -2.57 3.23 4.15
C GLY A 419 -1.36 2.44 3.64
N ALA A 420 -0.72 2.87 2.54
CA ALA A 420 0.39 2.15 1.94
C ALA A 420 1.73 2.87 2.19
N TYR A 421 2.69 2.15 2.75
CA TYR A 421 4.09 2.54 3.02
C TYR A 421 4.29 3.58 4.11
N GLN A 422 3.33 4.45 4.41
CA GLN A 422 3.57 5.57 5.31
C GLN A 422 3.94 5.11 6.74
N ASP A 423 3.26 4.08 7.25
CA ASP A 423 3.63 3.48 8.53
C ASP A 423 4.91 2.64 8.47
N ALA A 424 5.10 1.90 7.37
CA ALA A 424 6.27 1.04 7.18
C ALA A 424 7.58 1.83 7.03
N LEU A 425 7.51 3.04 6.49
CA LEU A 425 8.65 3.95 6.29
C LEU A 425 8.70 5.07 7.34
N ALA A 426 7.76 5.10 8.28
CA ALA A 426 7.70 6.16 9.31
C ALA A 426 9.03 6.31 10.05
N MET A 427 9.40 7.55 10.33
CA MET A 427 10.63 7.90 11.01
C MET A 427 10.37 8.85 12.18
N ASN A 428 11.34 9.04 13.07
CA ASN A 428 11.23 9.90 14.24
C ASN A 428 12.16 11.13 14.14
N HIS A 429 12.20 11.78 12.97
CA HIS A 429 13.02 13.01 12.84
C HIS A 429 12.51 14.07 13.83
N CYS A 430 13.42 14.78 14.47
CA CYS A 430 13.17 15.69 15.60
C CYS A 430 12.44 15.01 16.79
N LEU A 431 12.43 13.70 16.88
CA LEU A 431 11.79 12.88 17.92
C LEU A 431 10.29 13.17 18.09
N ILE A 432 9.61 13.61 17.03
CA ILE A 432 8.16 13.81 17.05
C ILE A 432 7.47 12.46 17.17
N SER A 433 6.49 12.38 18.06
CA SER A 433 5.71 11.18 18.29
C SER A 433 4.82 10.84 17.10
N HIS A 434 4.72 9.56 16.76
CA HIS A 434 3.80 9.10 15.72
C HIS A 434 2.34 9.38 16.08
N PRO A 435 1.46 9.59 15.08
CA PRO A 435 0.03 9.78 15.29
C PRO A 435 -0.61 8.62 16.07
N GLN A 436 -1.67 8.91 16.81
CA GLN A 436 -2.57 7.88 17.30
C GLN A 436 -3.27 7.23 16.12
N ARG A 437 -3.54 5.91 16.20
CA ARG A 437 -4.38 5.21 15.21
C ARG A 437 -5.64 4.67 15.85
N ILE A 438 -6.77 4.93 15.19
CA ILE A 438 -8.05 4.31 15.48
C ILE A 438 -8.53 3.47 14.29
N ILE A 439 -9.35 2.48 14.57
CA ILE A 439 -10.09 1.71 13.58
C ILE A 439 -11.54 2.18 13.61
N ALA A 440 -12.11 2.45 12.43
CA ALA A 440 -13.52 2.73 12.21
C ALA A 440 -14.13 1.59 11.41
N GLU A 441 -14.97 0.79 12.04
CA GLU A 441 -15.52 -0.42 11.45
C GLU A 441 -16.78 -0.90 12.17
N ASN A 442 -17.78 -1.37 11.42
CA ASN A 442 -19.04 -1.94 11.92
C ASN A 442 -19.77 -1.05 12.94
N GLY A 443 -19.69 0.29 12.75
CA GLY A 443 -20.27 1.28 13.68
C GLY A 443 -19.46 1.48 14.96
N HIS A 444 -18.31 0.84 15.11
CA HIS A 444 -17.45 0.92 16.29
C HIS A 444 -16.16 1.70 16.01
N ILE A 445 -15.61 2.25 17.08
CA ILE A 445 -14.30 2.92 17.08
C ILE A 445 -13.41 2.27 18.12
N VAL A 446 -12.25 1.77 17.70
CA VAL A 446 -11.27 1.12 18.56
C VAL A 446 -9.91 1.82 18.43
N VAL A 447 -9.20 2.03 19.53
CA VAL A 447 -7.81 2.52 19.50
C VAL A 447 -6.88 1.36 19.20
N ALA A 448 -6.30 1.32 18.00
CA ALA A 448 -5.34 0.30 17.57
C ALA A 448 -3.93 0.60 18.08
N ARG A 449 -3.52 1.87 18.02
CA ARG A 449 -2.20 2.32 18.50
C ARG A 449 -2.34 3.69 19.17
N LYS A 450 -1.93 3.79 20.42
CA LYS A 450 -1.83 5.07 21.12
C LYS A 450 -0.69 5.91 20.51
N ARG A 451 -0.76 7.22 20.68
CA ARG A 451 0.34 8.12 20.37
C ARG A 451 1.59 7.67 21.15
N SER A 452 2.74 7.61 20.49
CA SER A 452 3.99 7.27 21.16
C SER A 452 4.35 8.30 22.24
N THR A 453 4.72 7.80 23.41
CA THR A 453 5.22 8.69 24.48
C THR A 453 6.70 9.03 24.26
N PRO A 454 7.22 10.13 24.86
CA PRO A 454 8.63 10.44 24.82
C PRO A 454 9.52 9.27 25.30
N GLU A 455 9.05 8.50 26.32
CA GLU A 455 9.77 7.34 26.85
C GLU A 455 9.82 6.19 25.82
N GLU A 456 8.75 5.97 25.06
CA GLU A 456 8.74 4.93 24.00
C GLU A 456 9.68 5.30 22.85
N VAL A 457 9.67 6.56 22.43
CA VAL A 457 10.60 7.08 21.40
C VAL A 457 12.04 7.01 21.91
N GLY A 458 12.28 7.48 23.13
CA GLY A 458 13.60 7.47 23.76
C GLY A 458 14.18 6.07 23.97
N ARG A 459 13.34 5.09 24.26
CA ARG A 459 13.76 3.69 24.46
C ARG A 459 14.49 3.12 23.25
N ASN A 460 14.00 3.42 22.04
CA ASN A 460 14.64 2.98 20.79
C ASN A 460 16.03 3.62 20.57
N LEU A 461 16.34 4.69 21.28
CA LEU A 461 17.62 5.40 21.23
C LEU A 461 18.51 5.09 22.44
N GLY A 462 18.16 4.08 23.23
CA GLY A 462 18.93 3.67 24.39
C GLY A 462 18.63 4.45 25.69
N TRP A 463 17.65 5.36 25.67
CA TRP A 463 17.18 6.04 26.89
C TRP A 463 16.27 5.12 27.72
N ASN A 464 16.81 3.98 28.13
CA ASN A 464 16.11 3.08 29.05
C ASN A 464 16.10 3.72 30.43
N GLY A 465 14.93 3.99 30.99
CA GLY A 465 14.82 4.56 32.33
C GLY A 465 15.55 3.69 33.35
N GLY A 466 16.68 4.22 33.86
CA GLY A 466 17.46 3.65 34.98
C GLY A 466 18.40 2.52 34.61
N HIS A 467 19.65 2.86 34.31
CA HIS A 467 20.75 1.94 34.69
C HIS A 467 20.71 1.75 36.20
N LYS A 468 20.23 0.61 36.66
CA LYS A 468 20.66 0.04 37.95
C LYS A 468 21.72 -0.99 37.67
#